data_53099be81b93de43facd9313774b9153
#
_entry.id   53099be81b93de43facd9313774b9153
#
_cell.length_a   1.000
_cell.length_b   1.000
_cell.length_c   1.000
_cell.angle_alpha   90.00
_cell.angle_beta   90.00
_cell.angle_gamma   90.00
#
_symmetry.space_group_name_H-M   'P 1'
#
loop_
_entity.id
_entity.type
_entity.pdbx_description
1 polymer ?
#
loop_
_entity_poly.entity_id
_entity_poly.type
_entity_poly.pdbx_seq_one_letter_code
_entity_poly.pdbx_strand_id
1 'polypeptide(L)' 'LKVAVMGCVVNGPGEAREADLGIAGGDGEGLIFRRGEILRKVPQERLVDELMDEIARFEGE' A
#
# COMPACT_ATOMS: atom_id res chain seq x y z
N LEU A 1 13.39 4.69 -1.51
CA LEU A 1 12.08 4.13 -1.15
C LEU A 1 11.34 3.67 -2.40
N LYS A 2 10.98 2.41 -2.44
CA LYS A 2 10.25 1.84 -3.57
C LYS A 2 8.79 1.67 -3.18
N VAL A 3 7.91 2.34 -3.93
CA VAL A 3 6.47 2.28 -3.66
C VAL A 3 5.77 1.61 -4.84
N ALA A 4 4.93 0.63 -4.56
CA ALA A 4 4.14 -0.05 -5.57
C ALA A 4 2.70 0.43 -5.52
N VAL A 5 2.13 0.71 -6.69
CA VAL A 5 0.73 1.07 -6.80
C VAL A 5 0.07 0.05 -7.73
N MET A 6 -0.88 -0.68 -7.19
CA MET A 6 -1.52 -1.78 -7.91
C MET A 6 -3.02 -1.58 -7.99
N GLY A 7 -3.59 -1.88 -9.15
CA GLY A 7 -5.03 -1.75 -9.34
C GLY A 7 -5.82 -2.97 -8.90
N CYS A 8 -5.14 -4.07 -8.61
CA CYS A 8 -5.81 -5.33 -8.27
C CYS A 8 -5.07 -6.07 -7.15
N VAL A 9 -5.81 -6.46 -6.14
CA VAL A 9 -5.25 -7.17 -4.99
C VAL A 9 -4.73 -8.56 -5.36
N VAL A 10 -5.30 -9.16 -6.39
CA VAL A 10 -4.95 -10.53 -6.80
C VAL A 10 -3.46 -10.67 -7.12
N ASN A 11 -2.89 -9.68 -7.78
CA ASN A 11 -1.47 -9.71 -8.14
C ASN A 11 -0.61 -8.94 -7.15
N GLY A 12 -1.25 -8.32 -6.18
CA GLY A 12 -0.58 -7.43 -5.25
C GLY A 12 0.51 -8.05 -4.40
N PRO A 13 0.27 -9.20 -3.75
CA PRO A 13 1.26 -9.76 -2.82
C PRO A 13 2.62 -10.06 -3.44
N GLY A 14 2.64 -10.49 -4.70
CA GLY A 14 3.89 -10.78 -5.38
C GLY A 14 4.74 -9.54 -5.63
N GLU A 15 4.11 -8.48 -6.11
CA GLU A 15 4.80 -7.23 -6.39
C GLU A 15 5.13 -6.47 -5.11
N ALA A 16 4.25 -6.54 -4.12
CA ALA A 16 4.43 -5.83 -2.87
C ALA A 16 5.66 -6.30 -2.11
N ARG A 17 6.08 -7.53 -2.30
CA ARG A 17 7.27 -8.07 -1.64
C ARG A 17 8.55 -7.35 -2.05
N GLU A 18 8.60 -6.84 -3.27
CA GLU A 18 9.77 -6.14 -3.77
C GLU A 18 9.76 -4.66 -3.44
N ALA A 19 8.61 -4.14 -3.01
CA ALA A 19 8.48 -2.74 -2.67
C ALA A 19 8.59 -2.54 -1.16
N ASP A 20 9.06 -1.37 -0.76
CA ASP A 20 9.11 -1.03 0.66
C ASP A 20 7.69 -0.77 1.19
N LEU A 21 6.90 -0.08 0.38
CA LEU A 21 5.50 0.20 0.68
C LEU A 21 4.68 -0.01 -0.59
N GLY A 22 3.39 -0.19 -0.43
CA GLY A 22 2.53 -0.31 -1.58
C GLY A 22 1.06 -0.18 -1.23
N ILE A 23 0.26 0.09 -2.23
CA ILE A 23 -1.19 0.11 -2.09
C ILE A 23 -1.80 -0.72 -3.21
N ALA A 24 -2.94 -1.30 -2.92
CA ALA A 24 -3.71 -2.04 -3.92
C ALA A 24 -5.15 -1.59 -3.84
N GLY A 25 -5.74 -1.27 -4.99
CA GLY A 25 -7.13 -0.88 -5.06
C GLY A 25 -8.06 -2.07 -4.93
N GLY A 26 -9.28 -1.79 -4.55
CA GLY A 26 -10.33 -2.78 -4.47
C GLY A 26 -11.67 -2.11 -4.70
N ASP A 27 -12.73 -2.83 -4.44
CA ASP A 27 -14.09 -2.33 -4.66
C ASP A 27 -14.47 -1.38 -3.52
N GLY A 28 -14.26 -0.09 -3.73
CA GLY A 28 -14.56 0.93 -2.73
C GLY A 28 -13.56 1.02 -1.59
N GLU A 29 -12.58 0.13 -1.55
CA GLU A 29 -11.58 0.08 -0.50
C GLU A 29 -10.23 -0.29 -1.09
N GLY A 30 -9.18 -0.08 -0.32
CA GLY A 30 -7.84 -0.46 -0.74
C GLY A 30 -7.04 -1.02 0.41
N LEU A 31 -5.92 -1.64 0.09
CA LEU A 31 -5.01 -2.23 1.07
C LEU A 31 -3.69 -1.49 1.04
N ILE A 32 -3.09 -1.35 2.20
CA ILE A 32 -1.76 -0.79 2.33
C ILE A 32 -0.82 -1.89 2.80
N PHE A 33 0.30 -2.03 2.09
CA PHE A 33 1.31 -3.06 2.38
C PHE A 33 2.61 -2.43 2.82
N ARG A 34 3.37 -3.18 3.59
CA ARG A 34 4.75 -2.85 3.88
C ARG A 34 5.55 -4.13 3.76
N ARG A 35 6.46 -4.17 2.76
CA ARG A 35 7.33 -5.32 2.50
C ARG A 35 6.54 -6.62 2.35
N GLY A 36 5.45 -6.57 1.61
CA GLY A 36 4.63 -7.73 1.33
C GLY A 36 3.61 -8.07 2.41
N GLU A 37 3.63 -7.34 3.52
CA GLU A 37 2.71 -7.57 4.61
C GLU A 37 1.61 -6.54 4.61
N ILE A 38 0.37 -6.99 4.70
CA ILE A 38 -0.78 -6.10 4.70
C ILE A 38 -0.87 -5.40 6.06
N LEU A 39 -0.79 -4.07 6.04
CA LEU A 39 -0.89 -3.28 7.25
C LEU A 39 -2.34 -3.03 7.65
N ARG A 40 -3.14 -2.58 6.70
CA ARG A 40 -4.54 -2.28 6.98
C ARG A 40 -5.31 -2.05 5.70
N LYS A 41 -6.63 -2.07 5.83
CA LYS A 41 -7.57 -1.79 4.77
C LYS A 41 -8.19 -0.41 5.04
N VAL A 42 -8.24 0.43 4.03
CA VAL A 42 -8.78 1.78 4.17
C VAL A 42 -9.76 2.08 3.05
N PRO A 43 -10.67 3.04 3.25
CA PRO A 43 -11.56 3.47 2.18
C PRO A 43 -10.75 4.01 1.00
N GLN A 44 -11.21 3.76 -0.20
CA GLN A 44 -10.51 4.17 -1.42
C GLN A 44 -10.20 5.66 -1.42
N GLU A 45 -11.11 6.48 -0.95
CA GLU A 45 -10.93 7.93 -0.93
C GLU A 45 -9.82 8.39 0.02
N ARG A 46 -9.43 7.55 0.96
CA ARG A 46 -8.36 7.87 1.92
C ARG A 46 -7.06 7.13 1.62
N LEU A 47 -7.06 6.34 0.57
CA LEU A 47 -5.92 5.48 0.28
C LEU A 47 -4.63 6.26 0.05
N VAL A 48 -4.69 7.34 -0.72
CA VAL A 48 -3.52 8.16 -0.99
C VAL A 48 -3.03 8.86 0.28
N ASP A 49 -3.96 9.40 1.07
CA ASP A 49 -3.59 10.07 2.32
C ASP A 49 -2.90 9.12 3.28
N GLU A 50 -3.43 7.91 3.41
CA GLU A 50 -2.83 6.90 4.29
C GLU A 50 -1.47 6.45 3.77
N LEU A 51 -1.33 6.35 2.46
CA LEU A 51 -0.05 6.01 1.86
C LEU A 51 1.00 7.08 2.16
N MET A 52 0.63 8.34 2.04
CA MET A 52 1.55 9.44 2.33
C MET A 52 2.01 9.42 3.79
N ASP A 53 1.09 9.09 4.70
CA ASP A 53 1.43 8.95 6.11
C ASP A 53 2.45 7.83 6.32
N GLU A 54 2.27 6.71 5.64
CA GLU A 54 3.18 5.59 5.77
C GLU A 54 4.56 5.90 5.19
N ILE A 55 4.59 6.64 4.08
CA ILE A 55 5.86 7.07 3.49
C ILE A 55 6.62 7.94 4.49
N ALA A 56 5.93 8.88 5.12
CA ALA A 56 6.56 9.75 6.11
C ALA A 56 7.10 8.97 7.29
N ARG A 57 6.35 7.97 7.77
CA ARG A 57 6.80 7.12 8.87
C ARG A 57 8.01 6.30 8.47
N PHE A 58 7.98 5.76 7.26
CA PHE A 58 9.08 4.92 6.77
C PHE A 58 10.37 5.72 6.68
N GLU A 59 10.28 6.93 6.14
CA GLU A 59 11.44 7.79 6.02
C GLU A 59 11.96 8.28 7.37
N GLY A 60 11.09 8.34 8.37
CA GLY A 60 11.47 8.74 9.71
C GLY A 60 12.12 7.64 10.54
N GLU A 61 12.14 6.42 10.03
CA GLU A 61 12.81 5.30 10.69
C GLU A 61 14.35 5.33 10.52
#